data_b3fc338355c674beb7ae704db342b367
#
_entry.id   b3fc338355c674beb7ae704db342b367
#
_cell.length_a   1.000
_cell.length_b   1.000
_cell.length_c   1.000
_cell.angle_alpha   90.00
_cell.angle_beta   90.00
_cell.angle_gamma   90.00
#
_symmetry.space_group_name_H-M   'P 1'
#
loop_
_entity.id
_entity.type
_entity.pdbx_description
1 polymer ?
#
loop_
_entity_poly.entity_id
_entity_poly.type
_entity_poly.pdbx_seq_one_letter_code
_entity_poly.pdbx_strand_id
1 'polypeptide(L)'
;MRSSGSINSGSIIPERLNKGSLLLRLTAWLSVTATLLLASFVVRAEINMPVGVTPISKEVYGLHMLIFWICCVIGVVVFGVMFYSMFKHRKSKGAVAADFHESTLVEIIWTAVPLFILIAMAIPAAKTLIAMEDTSNADVTVKVTGYQWKWQYEYLDSGISFFSNLAPEHNAARQVGSGIDVTQYEHYLKDVDNPLVLPVGKKVRFLHTSADVIHSWWVPDLAVKKDAIPGFINENWALIEEPGTYRGKCTELCGRDHGFMPVVVKALPEDEYNAWVAENTPAKEMLTDGADAAATTAVASDSADDDREWAMEELMAQGESVYNAQCASCHQVDGQGLPGAFPAIAGSAIATGDVDAHIDIVYAGKAGSAMAAFASRLSNSDMAAVLTYQRNAFGNSVGDTIQPSAIKALR
;
A
#
# COMPACT_ATOMS: atom_id res chain seq x y z
N MET A 1 -70.25 -31.60 58.97
CA MET A 1 -70.42 -32.48 57.79
C MET A 1 -69.09 -32.45 57.06
N ARG A 2 -68.43 -33.62 56.96
CA ARG A 2 -67.14 -33.78 56.31
C ARG A 2 -67.35 -33.98 54.80
N SER A 3 -66.58 -33.32 53.96
CA SER A 3 -66.43 -33.65 52.54
C SER A 3 -64.93 -33.90 52.24
N SER A 4 -64.66 -35.18 52.00
CA SER A 4 -63.33 -35.73 51.68
C SER A 4 -63.09 -35.52 50.16
N GLY A 5 -62.10 -34.72 49.81
CA GLY A 5 -61.60 -34.56 48.43
C GLY A 5 -60.47 -35.58 48.17
N SER A 6 -60.74 -36.47 47.22
CA SER A 6 -59.80 -37.47 46.72
C SER A 6 -58.69 -36.82 45.91
N ILE A 7 -57.41 -37.06 46.35
CA ILE A 7 -56.23 -36.69 45.56
C ILE A 7 -55.93 -37.81 44.55
N ASN A 8 -56.11 -37.53 43.28
CA ASN A 8 -55.81 -38.43 42.18
C ASN A 8 -54.30 -38.36 41.87
N SER A 9 -53.55 -39.39 42.27
CA SER A 9 -52.12 -39.52 41.95
C SER A 9 -51.95 -39.95 40.49
N GLY A 10 -51.77 -38.97 39.61
CA GLY A 10 -51.39 -39.24 38.23
C GLY A 10 -49.96 -39.79 38.18
N SER A 11 -49.85 -41.03 37.78
CA SER A 11 -48.55 -41.68 37.50
C SER A 11 -47.91 -41.02 36.27
N ILE A 12 -46.79 -40.33 36.46
CA ILE A 12 -45.91 -39.85 35.40
C ILE A 12 -45.20 -41.07 34.80
N ILE A 13 -45.71 -41.59 33.68
CA ILE A 13 -45.04 -42.61 32.88
C ILE A 13 -43.85 -41.90 32.19
N PRO A 14 -42.58 -42.31 32.35
CA PRO A 14 -41.51 -41.72 31.58
C PRO A 14 -41.69 -42.09 30.11
N GLU A 15 -41.83 -41.07 29.28
CA GLU A 15 -41.93 -41.19 27.81
C GLU A 15 -40.66 -41.90 27.30
N ARG A 16 -40.83 -43.17 26.86
CA ARG A 16 -39.72 -43.92 26.21
C ARG A 16 -39.33 -43.14 24.93
N LEU A 17 -38.21 -42.47 24.98
CA LEU A 17 -37.58 -41.90 23.81
C LEU A 17 -37.49 -42.98 22.73
N ASN A 18 -38.31 -42.85 21.72
CA ASN A 18 -38.39 -43.78 20.59
C ASN A 18 -37.03 -43.75 19.86
N LYS A 19 -36.24 -44.83 19.93
CA LYS A 19 -34.92 -44.94 19.27
C LYS A 19 -34.98 -44.60 17.78
N GLY A 20 -36.12 -44.82 17.10
CA GLY A 20 -36.36 -44.46 15.73
C GLY A 20 -36.39 -42.94 15.50
N SER A 21 -36.96 -42.16 16.43
CA SER A 21 -37.00 -40.71 16.31
C SER A 21 -35.63 -40.07 16.55
N LEU A 22 -34.78 -40.70 17.40
CA LEU A 22 -33.41 -40.22 17.63
C LEU A 22 -32.50 -40.50 16.43
N LEU A 23 -32.64 -41.66 15.78
CA LEU A 23 -31.92 -41.97 14.52
C LEU A 23 -32.31 -41.04 13.38
N LEU A 24 -33.60 -40.77 13.21
CA LEU A 24 -34.13 -39.84 12.18
C LEU A 24 -33.58 -38.39 12.40
N ARG A 25 -33.50 -37.95 13.65
CA ARG A 25 -32.94 -36.63 13.98
C ARG A 25 -31.43 -36.60 13.73
N LEU A 26 -30.69 -37.64 14.07
CA LEU A 26 -29.25 -37.76 13.80
C LEU A 26 -28.93 -37.78 12.30
N THR A 27 -29.71 -38.55 11.51
CA THR A 27 -29.52 -38.59 10.05
C THR A 27 -29.91 -37.25 9.42
N ALA A 28 -30.96 -36.57 9.88
CA ALA A 28 -31.31 -35.23 9.41
C ALA A 28 -30.22 -34.18 9.74
N TRP A 29 -29.65 -34.22 10.93
CA TRP A 29 -28.52 -33.35 11.30
C TRP A 29 -27.27 -33.66 10.48
N LEU A 30 -26.95 -34.93 10.25
CA LEU A 30 -25.82 -35.33 9.42
C LEU A 30 -26.00 -34.94 7.95
N SER A 31 -27.21 -35.04 7.41
CA SER A 31 -27.48 -34.60 6.04
C SER A 31 -27.44 -33.07 5.91
N VAL A 32 -27.94 -32.30 6.88
CA VAL A 32 -27.86 -30.83 6.86
C VAL A 32 -26.40 -30.38 6.99
N THR A 33 -25.61 -30.99 7.89
CA THR A 33 -24.19 -30.66 8.01
C THR A 33 -23.39 -31.05 6.77
N ALA A 34 -23.67 -32.19 6.13
CA ALA A 34 -23.05 -32.60 4.88
C ALA A 34 -23.43 -31.64 3.72
N THR A 35 -24.68 -31.21 3.65
CA THR A 35 -25.13 -30.24 2.63
C THR A 35 -24.51 -28.86 2.86
N LEU A 36 -24.38 -28.40 4.08
CA LEU A 36 -23.68 -27.15 4.43
C LEU A 36 -22.18 -27.22 4.10
N LEU A 37 -21.52 -28.35 4.37
CA LEU A 37 -20.13 -28.58 4.00
C LEU A 37 -19.93 -28.63 2.48
N LEU A 38 -20.86 -29.28 1.74
CA LEU A 38 -20.82 -29.32 0.28
C LEU A 38 -21.11 -27.93 -0.35
N ALA A 39 -22.00 -27.14 0.24
CA ALA A 39 -22.28 -25.78 -0.20
C ALA A 39 -21.07 -24.86 0.00
N SER A 40 -20.21 -25.12 0.98
CA SER A 40 -18.99 -24.36 1.21
C SER A 40 -17.97 -24.48 0.07
N PHE A 41 -18.02 -25.56 -0.74
CA PHE A 41 -17.15 -25.74 -1.91
C PHE A 41 -17.56 -24.89 -3.12
N VAL A 42 -18.75 -24.28 -3.13
CA VAL A 42 -19.22 -23.44 -4.23
C VAL A 42 -18.80 -21.98 -4.06
N VAL A 43 -18.52 -21.54 -2.85
CA VAL A 43 -17.98 -20.21 -2.57
C VAL A 43 -16.45 -20.27 -2.73
N ARG A 44 -15.95 -19.81 -3.87
CA ARG A 44 -14.51 -19.60 -4.11
C ARG A 44 -14.01 -18.39 -3.31
N ALA A 45 -14.15 -18.43 -2.00
CA ALA A 45 -13.40 -17.53 -1.14
C ALA A 45 -12.03 -18.17 -0.93
N GLU A 46 -10.99 -17.56 -1.46
CA GLU A 46 -9.61 -17.93 -1.11
C GLU A 46 -9.38 -17.58 0.35
N ILE A 47 -9.48 -18.60 1.21
CA ILE A 47 -9.34 -18.44 2.67
C ILE A 47 -7.86 -18.33 3.06
N ASN A 48 -6.96 -18.79 2.18
CA ASN A 48 -5.51 -18.82 2.41
C ASN A 48 -4.81 -17.64 1.71
N MET A 49 -3.54 -17.41 2.07
CA MET A 49 -2.65 -16.51 1.36
C MET A 49 -2.49 -16.96 -0.10
N PRO A 50 -2.49 -16.04 -1.09
CA PRO A 50 -2.16 -16.39 -2.48
C PRO A 50 -0.71 -16.90 -2.56
N VAL A 51 -0.46 -17.85 -3.46
CA VAL A 51 0.91 -18.34 -3.71
C VAL A 51 1.78 -17.24 -4.32
N GLY A 52 1.14 -16.38 -5.14
CA GLY A 52 1.81 -15.32 -5.86
C GLY A 52 2.62 -15.80 -7.06
N VAL A 53 3.28 -14.84 -7.72
CA VAL A 53 3.91 -15.04 -9.05
C VAL A 53 5.39 -14.63 -9.05
N THR A 54 6.00 -14.54 -7.87
CA THR A 54 7.43 -14.25 -7.71
C THR A 54 8.12 -15.35 -6.90
N PRO A 55 9.44 -15.57 -7.03
CA PRO A 55 10.17 -16.51 -6.17
C PRO A 55 9.96 -16.19 -4.68
N ILE A 56 10.00 -14.91 -4.31
CA ILE A 56 9.81 -14.48 -2.92
C ILE A 56 8.39 -14.80 -2.43
N SER A 57 7.35 -14.58 -3.26
CA SER A 57 5.98 -14.90 -2.87
C SER A 57 5.79 -16.39 -2.59
N LYS A 58 6.42 -17.25 -3.39
CA LYS A 58 6.40 -18.71 -3.22
C LYS A 58 7.14 -19.16 -1.95
N GLU A 59 8.28 -18.53 -1.64
CA GLU A 59 9.00 -18.77 -0.38
C GLU A 59 8.17 -18.33 0.84
N VAL A 60 7.59 -17.13 0.81
CA VAL A 60 6.73 -16.60 1.88
C VAL A 60 5.52 -17.50 2.09
N TYR A 61 4.88 -17.98 1.00
CA TYR A 61 3.80 -18.95 1.08
C TYR A 61 4.24 -20.27 1.74
N GLY A 62 5.42 -20.79 1.35
CA GLY A 62 6.00 -21.98 1.96
C GLY A 62 6.23 -21.84 3.47
N LEU A 63 6.77 -20.72 3.91
CA LEU A 63 6.93 -20.38 5.33
C LEU A 63 5.59 -20.28 6.05
N HIS A 64 4.62 -19.59 5.44
CA HIS A 64 3.27 -19.50 6.00
C HIS A 64 2.65 -20.88 6.21
N MET A 65 2.72 -21.77 5.23
CA MET A 65 2.16 -23.12 5.34
C MET A 65 2.90 -23.97 6.36
N LEU A 66 4.22 -23.85 6.49
CA LEU A 66 4.99 -24.52 7.54
C LEU A 66 4.51 -24.10 8.94
N ILE A 67 4.41 -22.79 9.17
CA ILE A 67 3.95 -22.23 10.45
C ILE A 67 2.50 -22.67 10.74
N PHE A 68 1.64 -22.59 9.72
CA PHE A 68 0.24 -23.00 9.82
C PHE A 68 0.10 -24.46 10.29
N TRP A 69 0.86 -25.39 9.70
CA TRP A 69 0.79 -26.80 10.10
C TRP A 69 1.37 -27.04 11.50
N ILE A 70 2.43 -26.34 11.89
CA ILE A 70 2.95 -26.37 13.27
C ILE A 70 1.85 -25.93 14.24
N CYS A 71 1.17 -24.82 13.97
CA CYS A 71 0.06 -24.32 14.78
C CYS A 71 -1.11 -25.31 14.83
N CYS A 72 -1.45 -25.98 13.73
CA CYS A 72 -2.48 -27.02 13.69
C CYS A 72 -2.12 -28.19 14.60
N VAL A 73 -0.88 -28.68 14.55
CA VAL A 73 -0.42 -29.78 15.42
C VAL A 73 -0.48 -29.38 16.89
N ILE A 74 0.02 -28.19 17.23
CA ILE A 74 -0.07 -27.66 18.62
C ILE A 74 -1.54 -27.55 19.03
N GLY A 75 -2.41 -27.04 18.19
CA GLY A 75 -3.85 -26.92 18.45
C GLY A 75 -4.49 -28.29 18.73
N VAL A 76 -4.23 -29.28 17.87
CA VAL A 76 -4.76 -30.66 18.09
C VAL A 76 -4.29 -31.26 19.39
N VAL A 77 -3.00 -31.08 19.73
CA VAL A 77 -2.46 -31.63 21.02
C VAL A 77 -3.10 -30.92 22.21
N VAL A 78 -3.08 -29.60 22.24
CA VAL A 78 -3.57 -28.79 23.36
C VAL A 78 -5.08 -28.99 23.56
N PHE A 79 -5.88 -28.80 22.51
CA PHE A 79 -7.32 -29.00 22.59
C PHE A 79 -7.70 -30.46 22.83
N GLY A 80 -6.94 -31.41 22.27
CA GLY A 80 -7.13 -32.82 22.52
C GLY A 80 -6.96 -33.16 23.99
N VAL A 81 -5.89 -32.73 24.64
CA VAL A 81 -5.66 -32.90 26.09
C VAL A 81 -6.75 -32.19 26.91
N MET A 82 -7.11 -30.97 26.51
CA MET A 82 -8.16 -30.21 27.20
C MET A 82 -9.51 -30.93 27.13
N PHE A 83 -9.96 -31.34 25.95
CA PHE A 83 -11.23 -32.06 25.81
C PHE A 83 -11.21 -33.42 26.49
N TYR A 84 -10.09 -34.18 26.36
CA TYR A 84 -9.92 -35.42 27.12
C TYR A 84 -10.11 -35.19 28.62
N SER A 85 -9.45 -34.16 29.17
CA SER A 85 -9.55 -33.79 30.58
C SER A 85 -10.98 -33.43 30.98
N MET A 86 -11.66 -32.59 30.18
CA MET A 86 -13.07 -32.18 30.41
C MET A 86 -14.03 -33.38 30.43
N PHE A 87 -13.85 -34.37 29.56
CA PHE A 87 -14.73 -35.54 29.49
C PHE A 87 -14.36 -36.62 30.51
N LYS A 88 -13.08 -36.84 30.76
CA LYS A 88 -12.60 -37.89 31.65
C LYS A 88 -12.74 -37.53 33.14
N HIS A 89 -12.39 -36.26 33.47
CA HIS A 89 -12.28 -35.83 34.88
C HIS A 89 -13.49 -34.99 35.34
N ARG A 90 -14.63 -35.07 34.65
CA ARG A 90 -15.84 -34.34 35.05
C ARG A 90 -16.41 -34.90 36.38
N LYS A 91 -16.91 -34.01 37.23
CA LYS A 91 -17.49 -34.34 38.54
C LYS A 91 -18.61 -35.39 38.46
N SER A 92 -19.43 -35.38 37.39
CA SER A 92 -20.50 -36.37 37.18
C SER A 92 -20.01 -37.83 37.01
N LYS A 93 -18.70 -38.03 36.78
CA LYS A 93 -18.06 -39.36 36.74
C LYS A 93 -17.34 -39.74 38.03
N GLY A 94 -17.54 -38.98 39.11
CA GLY A 94 -16.91 -39.24 40.41
C GLY A 94 -15.41 -38.88 40.43
N ALA A 95 -14.94 -38.02 39.52
CA ALA A 95 -13.55 -37.62 39.53
C ALA A 95 -13.21 -36.83 40.78
N VAL A 96 -12.13 -37.22 41.44
CA VAL A 96 -11.53 -36.55 42.61
C VAL A 96 -10.34 -35.76 42.10
N ALA A 97 -10.20 -34.50 42.53
CA ALA A 97 -9.07 -33.67 42.18
C ALA A 97 -7.75 -34.27 42.68
N ALA A 98 -6.72 -34.26 41.86
CA ALA A 98 -5.39 -34.64 42.26
C ALA A 98 -4.77 -33.59 43.19
N ASP A 99 -4.00 -34.02 44.15
CA ASP A 99 -3.37 -33.17 45.16
C ASP A 99 -1.89 -32.89 44.77
N PHE A 100 -1.67 -32.29 43.62
CA PHE A 100 -0.33 -31.81 43.19
C PHE A 100 -0.37 -30.33 42.89
N HIS A 101 0.71 -29.62 43.21
CA HIS A 101 0.80 -28.16 43.02
C HIS A 101 1.76 -27.76 41.91
N GLU A 102 2.78 -28.59 41.64
CA GLU A 102 3.81 -28.29 40.61
C GLU A 102 4.38 -29.58 40.02
N SER A 103 5.02 -29.43 38.86
CA SER A 103 5.79 -30.50 38.23
C SER A 103 6.91 -29.90 37.39
N THR A 104 8.10 -29.83 37.95
CA THR A 104 9.29 -29.25 37.30
C THR A 104 9.58 -29.85 35.91
N LEU A 105 9.34 -31.18 35.75
CA LEU A 105 9.53 -31.81 34.44
C LEU A 105 8.56 -31.27 33.39
N VAL A 106 7.29 -31.12 33.74
CA VAL A 106 6.27 -30.58 32.81
C VAL A 106 6.57 -29.12 32.48
N GLU A 107 7.01 -28.33 33.46
CA GLU A 107 7.42 -26.94 33.30
C GLU A 107 8.59 -26.80 32.35
N ILE A 108 9.62 -27.63 32.49
CA ILE A 108 10.75 -27.67 31.56
C ILE A 108 10.26 -28.05 30.15
N ILE A 109 9.41 -29.02 29.99
CA ILE A 109 8.92 -29.48 28.69
C ILE A 109 8.13 -28.37 27.98
N TRP A 110 7.16 -27.74 28.66
CA TRP A 110 6.34 -26.73 28.03
C TRP A 110 7.09 -25.41 27.75
N THR A 111 8.25 -25.19 28.37
CA THR A 111 9.15 -24.08 28.09
C THR A 111 10.11 -24.43 26.95
N ALA A 112 10.75 -25.59 27.02
CA ALA A 112 11.79 -25.98 26.06
C ALA A 112 11.21 -26.29 24.66
N VAL A 113 10.08 -26.97 24.56
CA VAL A 113 9.47 -27.35 23.27
C VAL A 113 9.11 -26.11 22.43
N PRO A 114 8.37 -25.10 22.92
CA PRO A 114 8.10 -23.88 22.17
C PRO A 114 9.39 -23.12 21.80
N LEU A 115 10.36 -23.05 22.69
CA LEU A 115 11.64 -22.41 22.42
C LEU A 115 12.36 -23.04 21.20
N PHE A 116 12.44 -24.36 21.14
CA PHE A 116 13.04 -25.06 20.02
C PHE A 116 12.24 -24.89 18.73
N ILE A 117 10.91 -24.86 18.78
CA ILE A 117 10.04 -24.57 17.64
C ILE A 117 10.35 -23.15 17.11
N LEU A 118 10.43 -22.14 17.98
CA LEU A 118 10.72 -20.78 17.58
C LEU A 118 12.12 -20.64 16.92
N ILE A 119 13.15 -21.29 17.50
CA ILE A 119 14.49 -21.31 16.90
C ILE A 119 14.46 -21.97 15.52
N ALA A 120 13.77 -23.10 15.38
CA ALA A 120 13.66 -23.80 14.10
C ALA A 120 12.94 -22.99 13.02
N MET A 121 11.95 -22.15 13.40
CA MET A 121 11.25 -21.25 12.48
C MET A 121 12.07 -19.99 12.14
N ALA A 122 12.87 -19.49 13.08
CA ALA A 122 13.66 -18.28 12.88
C ALA A 122 14.69 -18.43 11.73
N ILE A 123 15.27 -19.62 11.58
CA ILE A 123 16.31 -19.87 10.56
C ILE A 123 15.77 -19.67 9.13
N PRO A 124 14.71 -20.34 8.68
CA PRO A 124 14.18 -20.12 7.32
C PRO A 124 13.59 -18.72 7.16
N ALA A 125 12.94 -18.16 8.20
CA ALA A 125 12.40 -16.81 8.14
C ALA A 125 13.49 -15.75 7.93
N ALA A 126 14.63 -15.85 8.64
CA ALA A 126 15.76 -14.94 8.46
C ALA A 126 16.37 -15.07 7.04
N LYS A 127 16.48 -16.29 6.50
CA LYS A 127 16.97 -16.52 5.13
C LYS A 127 16.09 -15.80 4.10
N THR A 128 14.77 -15.97 4.19
CA THR A 128 13.83 -15.31 3.28
C THR A 128 13.88 -13.78 3.44
N LEU A 129 13.98 -13.26 4.67
CA LEU A 129 14.12 -11.83 4.91
C LEU A 129 15.38 -11.25 4.24
N ILE A 130 16.53 -11.91 4.37
CA ILE A 130 17.77 -11.49 3.71
C ILE A 130 17.58 -11.48 2.18
N ALA A 131 16.92 -12.48 1.61
CA ALA A 131 16.64 -12.53 0.17
C ALA A 131 15.71 -11.39 -0.27
N MET A 132 14.71 -11.01 0.54
CA MET A 132 13.79 -9.90 0.25
C MET A 132 14.49 -8.53 0.25
N GLU A 133 15.54 -8.36 1.04
CA GLU A 133 16.28 -7.09 1.14
C GLU A 133 17.41 -6.97 0.12
N ASP A 134 17.74 -8.01 -0.64
CA ASP A 134 18.76 -7.96 -1.69
C ASP A 134 18.25 -7.29 -2.97
N THR A 135 18.41 -5.98 -3.06
CA THR A 135 18.02 -5.16 -4.22
C THR A 135 19.12 -5.06 -5.28
N SER A 136 20.24 -5.77 -5.13
CA SER A 136 21.36 -5.73 -6.08
C SER A 136 21.01 -6.31 -7.44
N ASN A 137 21.73 -5.90 -8.49
CA ASN A 137 21.60 -6.39 -9.86
C ASN A 137 20.17 -6.30 -10.43
N ALA A 138 19.47 -5.21 -10.19
CA ALA A 138 18.18 -4.95 -10.81
C ALA A 138 18.34 -4.58 -12.28
N ASP A 139 17.45 -5.13 -13.11
CA ASP A 139 17.38 -4.83 -14.56
C ASP A 139 16.63 -3.53 -14.83
N VAL A 140 15.65 -3.19 -13.98
CA VAL A 140 14.81 -2.00 -14.10
C VAL A 140 14.66 -1.36 -12.72
N THR A 141 14.71 -0.03 -12.64
CA THR A 141 14.45 0.70 -11.41
C THR A 141 13.26 1.62 -11.56
N VAL A 142 12.25 1.45 -10.70
CA VAL A 142 11.04 2.28 -10.66
C VAL A 142 10.96 3.00 -9.32
N LYS A 143 10.85 4.33 -9.36
CA LYS A 143 10.51 5.12 -8.18
C LYS A 143 9.00 5.21 -8.06
N VAL A 144 8.50 4.93 -6.87
CA VAL A 144 7.08 4.94 -6.49
C VAL A 144 6.88 6.04 -5.46
N THR A 145 6.17 7.10 -5.84
CA THR A 145 5.88 8.21 -4.94
C THR A 145 4.39 8.21 -4.59
N GLY A 146 4.08 8.13 -3.28
CA GLY A 146 2.71 8.25 -2.76
C GLY A 146 2.27 9.70 -2.67
N TYR A 147 1.03 9.96 -3.04
CA TYR A 147 0.32 11.24 -2.88
C TYR A 147 -1.07 10.99 -2.32
N GLN A 148 -1.70 11.97 -1.75
CA GLN A 148 -3.11 11.96 -1.34
C GLN A 148 -3.99 12.33 -2.55
N TRP A 149 -4.67 11.41 -3.28
CA TRP A 149 -4.67 9.96 -3.12
C TRP A 149 -4.43 9.33 -4.47
N LYS A 150 -3.17 9.15 -4.85
CA LYS A 150 -2.71 8.59 -6.13
C LYS A 150 -1.27 8.11 -6.01
N TRP A 151 -0.80 7.39 -6.99
CA TRP A 151 0.60 7.00 -7.11
C TRP A 151 1.26 7.71 -8.29
N GLN A 152 2.53 8.06 -8.17
CA GLN A 152 3.39 8.43 -9.30
C GLN A 152 4.41 7.33 -9.50
N TYR A 153 4.62 6.95 -10.76
CA TYR A 153 5.63 6.00 -11.16
C TYR A 153 6.65 6.69 -12.07
N GLU A 154 7.94 6.52 -11.76
CA GLU A 154 9.05 7.09 -12.50
C GLU A 154 10.04 5.98 -12.82
N TYR A 155 10.23 5.66 -14.10
CA TYR A 155 11.22 4.69 -14.56
C TYR A 155 12.55 5.42 -14.76
N LEU A 156 13.50 5.16 -13.87
CA LEU A 156 14.75 5.94 -13.83
C LEU A 156 15.63 5.72 -15.07
N ASP A 157 15.49 4.55 -15.70
CA ASP A 157 16.31 4.17 -16.86
C ASP A 157 15.80 4.78 -18.16
N SER A 158 14.49 4.99 -18.32
CA SER A 158 13.84 5.49 -19.55
C SER A 158 13.30 6.91 -19.44
N GLY A 159 13.23 7.48 -18.23
CA GLY A 159 12.65 8.78 -17.97
C GLY A 159 11.12 8.84 -18.08
N ILE A 160 10.45 7.70 -18.24
CA ILE A 160 8.98 7.63 -18.26
C ILE A 160 8.46 8.01 -16.88
N SER A 161 7.49 8.91 -16.81
CA SER A 161 6.84 9.32 -15.56
C SER A 161 5.37 9.60 -15.77
N PHE A 162 4.50 9.08 -14.88
CA PHE A 162 3.06 9.30 -14.93
C PHE A 162 2.39 9.12 -13.58
N PHE A 163 1.19 9.68 -13.46
CA PHE A 163 0.31 9.43 -12.32
C PHE A 163 -0.65 8.29 -12.60
N SER A 164 -0.95 7.53 -11.55
CA SER A 164 -1.92 6.44 -11.51
C SER A 164 -2.99 6.76 -10.48
N ASN A 165 -4.21 6.99 -10.95
CA ASN A 165 -5.36 7.33 -10.13
C ASN A 165 -6.39 6.21 -10.17
N LEU A 166 -7.34 6.21 -9.22
CA LEU A 166 -8.54 5.37 -9.32
C LEU A 166 -9.22 5.59 -10.67
N ALA A 167 -9.59 4.50 -11.36
CA ALA A 167 -10.28 4.55 -12.65
C ALA A 167 -11.46 5.53 -12.62
N PRO A 168 -11.60 6.43 -13.61
CA PRO A 168 -12.59 7.51 -13.60
C PRO A 168 -14.02 7.02 -13.40
N GLU A 169 -14.38 5.90 -14.02
CA GLU A 169 -15.70 5.26 -13.90
C GLU A 169 -15.96 4.74 -12.49
N HIS A 170 -14.94 4.18 -11.81
CA HIS A 170 -15.04 3.78 -10.42
C HIS A 170 -15.16 4.98 -9.48
N ASN A 171 -14.43 6.04 -9.79
CA ASN A 171 -14.49 7.29 -9.03
C ASN A 171 -15.87 7.96 -9.17
N ALA A 172 -16.48 7.91 -10.35
CA ALA A 172 -17.84 8.39 -10.56
C ALA A 172 -18.87 7.52 -9.82
N ALA A 173 -18.73 6.19 -9.91
CA ALA A 173 -19.66 5.24 -9.29
C ALA A 173 -19.67 5.29 -7.76
N ARG A 174 -18.52 5.59 -7.12
CA ARG A 174 -18.42 5.67 -5.65
C ARG A 174 -19.08 6.92 -5.04
N GLN A 175 -19.46 7.91 -5.85
CA GLN A 175 -20.07 9.13 -5.32
C GLN A 175 -21.46 8.84 -4.75
N VAL A 176 -21.76 9.41 -3.58
CA VAL A 176 -23.05 9.26 -2.93
C VAL A 176 -24.14 9.81 -3.85
N GLY A 177 -25.14 8.96 -4.18
CA GLY A 177 -26.23 9.33 -5.05
C GLY A 177 -25.92 9.27 -6.55
N SER A 178 -24.82 8.66 -6.96
CA SER A 178 -24.44 8.48 -8.38
C SER A 178 -25.47 7.72 -9.20
N GLY A 179 -26.25 6.81 -8.57
CA GLY A 179 -27.20 5.93 -9.25
C GLY A 179 -26.54 4.85 -10.14
N ILE A 180 -25.22 4.78 -10.17
CA ILE A 180 -24.47 3.82 -10.99
C ILE A 180 -24.43 2.47 -10.25
N ASP A 181 -24.82 1.40 -10.95
CA ASP A 181 -24.74 0.04 -10.42
C ASP A 181 -23.27 -0.42 -10.40
N VAL A 182 -22.72 -0.57 -9.21
CA VAL A 182 -21.32 -0.98 -9.00
C VAL A 182 -21.06 -2.46 -9.34
N THR A 183 -22.10 -3.29 -9.43
CA THR A 183 -21.94 -4.72 -9.73
C THR A 183 -21.55 -4.99 -11.18
N GLN A 184 -21.65 -4.00 -12.06
CA GLN A 184 -21.18 -4.07 -13.45
C GLN A 184 -19.64 -4.04 -13.56
N TYR A 185 -18.94 -3.63 -12.50
CA TYR A 185 -17.47 -3.57 -12.47
C TYR A 185 -16.89 -4.78 -11.74
N GLU A 186 -16.26 -5.69 -12.46
CA GLU A 186 -15.66 -6.91 -11.89
C GLU A 186 -14.65 -6.58 -10.80
N HIS A 187 -13.87 -5.51 -11.00
CA HIS A 187 -12.82 -5.08 -10.08
C HIS A 187 -13.09 -3.71 -9.47
N TYR A 188 -14.33 -3.47 -9.05
CA TYR A 188 -14.74 -2.20 -8.47
C TYR A 188 -13.77 -1.70 -7.40
N LEU A 189 -13.32 -0.44 -7.53
CA LEU A 189 -12.33 0.25 -6.71
C LEU A 189 -10.92 -0.38 -6.70
N LYS A 190 -10.62 -1.25 -7.65
CA LYS A 190 -9.31 -1.92 -7.75
C LYS A 190 -8.60 -1.66 -9.08
N ASP A 191 -9.21 -0.92 -10.01
CA ASP A 191 -8.62 -0.53 -11.28
C ASP A 191 -8.19 0.93 -11.28
N VAL A 192 -7.23 1.25 -12.15
CA VAL A 192 -6.62 2.57 -12.31
C VAL A 192 -6.70 3.03 -13.75
N ASP A 193 -6.52 4.35 -13.97
CA ASP A 193 -6.40 4.95 -15.30
C ASP A 193 -5.09 4.54 -16.00
N ASN A 194 -3.97 4.53 -15.26
CA ASN A 194 -2.64 4.24 -15.79
C ASN A 194 -1.96 3.15 -14.94
N PRO A 195 -1.96 1.89 -15.35
CA PRO A 195 -1.29 0.80 -14.62
C PRO A 195 0.23 0.92 -14.68
N LEU A 196 0.92 0.47 -13.63
CA LEU A 196 2.36 0.26 -13.66
C LEU A 196 2.69 -0.93 -14.56
N VAL A 197 3.50 -0.73 -15.61
CA VAL A 197 3.87 -1.77 -16.58
C VAL A 197 5.26 -2.30 -16.26
N LEU A 198 5.41 -3.62 -16.10
CA LEU A 198 6.67 -4.25 -15.72
C LEU A 198 7.02 -5.43 -16.64
N PRO A 199 8.32 -5.71 -16.88
CA PRO A 199 8.73 -6.87 -17.66
C PRO A 199 8.66 -8.15 -16.83
N VAL A 200 8.23 -9.24 -17.47
CA VAL A 200 8.34 -10.61 -16.93
C VAL A 200 9.80 -11.09 -17.01
N GLY A 201 10.23 -11.84 -16.01
CA GLY A 201 11.55 -12.47 -15.96
C GLY A 201 12.72 -11.53 -15.67
N LYS A 202 12.45 -10.25 -15.38
CA LYS A 202 13.45 -9.25 -15.02
C LYS A 202 13.31 -8.85 -13.55
N LYS A 203 14.43 -8.59 -12.89
CA LYS A 203 14.44 -8.08 -11.52
C LYS A 203 14.15 -6.58 -11.52
N VAL A 204 13.03 -6.20 -10.94
CA VAL A 204 12.61 -4.80 -10.80
C VAL A 204 12.87 -4.34 -9.39
N ARG A 205 13.65 -3.27 -9.23
CA ARG A 205 13.86 -2.56 -7.96
C ARG A 205 12.87 -1.42 -7.83
N PHE A 206 12.24 -1.32 -6.68
CA PHE A 206 11.34 -0.23 -6.34
C PHE A 206 11.96 0.68 -5.29
N LEU A 207 11.88 1.99 -5.52
CA LEU A 207 12.25 3.03 -4.57
C LEU A 207 10.96 3.72 -4.10
N HIS A 208 10.57 3.47 -2.84
CA HIS A 208 9.32 3.99 -2.29
C HIS A 208 9.55 5.25 -1.48
N THR A 209 8.83 6.31 -1.80
CA THR A 209 8.79 7.57 -1.04
C THR A 209 7.39 8.18 -1.09
N SER A 210 7.18 9.27 -0.38
CA SER A 210 5.94 10.03 -0.41
C SER A 210 6.21 11.52 -0.49
N ALA A 211 5.28 12.24 -1.12
CA ALA A 211 5.32 13.70 -1.23
C ALA A 211 4.59 14.42 -0.07
N ASP A 212 3.71 13.72 0.66
CA ASP A 212 2.82 14.32 1.66
C ASP A 212 2.78 13.55 2.98
N VAL A 213 2.01 12.48 3.10
CA VAL A 213 1.86 11.65 4.30
C VAL A 213 2.45 10.26 4.08
N ILE A 214 2.47 9.41 5.10
CA ILE A 214 2.89 8.02 4.92
C ILE A 214 1.82 7.26 4.16
N HIS A 215 2.23 6.53 3.12
CA HIS A 215 1.46 5.54 2.38
C HIS A 215 2.18 4.19 2.46
N SER A 216 1.54 3.10 2.02
CA SER A 216 2.22 1.81 1.86
C SER A 216 1.79 1.15 0.56
N TRP A 217 2.76 0.90 -0.31
CA TRP A 217 2.53 0.25 -1.59
C TRP A 217 2.51 -1.27 -1.41
N TRP A 218 1.39 -1.91 -1.71
CA TRP A 218 1.21 -3.33 -1.50
C TRP A 218 0.57 -4.02 -2.70
N VAL A 219 1.22 -5.07 -3.19
CA VAL A 219 0.71 -6.00 -4.20
C VAL A 219 0.93 -7.42 -3.68
N PRO A 220 -0.12 -8.09 -3.20
CA PRO A 220 -0.03 -9.42 -2.56
C PRO A 220 0.66 -10.47 -3.42
N ASP A 221 0.29 -10.57 -4.70
CA ASP A 221 0.81 -11.57 -5.64
C ASP A 221 2.31 -11.45 -5.88
N LEU A 222 2.88 -10.27 -5.68
CA LEU A 222 4.32 -10.01 -5.80
C LEU A 222 5.07 -10.21 -4.49
N ALA A 223 4.39 -10.42 -3.37
CA ALA A 223 4.91 -10.36 -2.00
C ALA A 223 5.62 -9.04 -1.69
N VAL A 224 5.19 -7.95 -2.31
CA VAL A 224 5.72 -6.61 -2.08
C VAL A 224 4.78 -5.83 -1.19
N LYS A 225 5.29 -5.39 -0.04
CA LYS A 225 4.65 -4.41 0.85
C LYS A 225 5.72 -3.52 1.43
N LYS A 226 5.70 -2.23 1.11
CA LYS A 226 6.72 -1.28 1.56
C LYS A 226 6.11 0.09 1.79
N ASP A 227 6.46 0.70 2.91
CA ASP A 227 5.98 2.02 3.27
C ASP A 227 6.69 3.09 2.42
N ALA A 228 5.89 4.04 1.94
CA ALA A 228 6.31 5.24 1.27
C ALA A 228 6.25 6.41 2.26
N ILE A 229 7.42 6.82 2.77
CA ILE A 229 7.55 7.77 3.87
C ILE A 229 8.10 9.09 3.35
N PRO A 230 7.49 10.26 3.70
CA PRO A 230 8.01 11.56 3.30
C PRO A 230 9.44 11.79 3.77
N GLY A 231 10.32 12.24 2.86
CA GLY A 231 11.72 12.52 3.17
C GLY A 231 12.61 11.29 3.37
N PHE A 232 12.08 10.09 3.14
CA PHE A 232 12.80 8.83 3.25
C PHE A 232 12.58 7.97 1.99
N ILE A 233 13.60 7.20 1.59
CA ILE A 233 13.49 6.25 0.47
C ILE A 233 13.66 4.85 1.03
N ASN A 234 12.58 4.09 0.99
CA ASN A 234 12.58 2.65 1.21
C ASN A 234 12.77 1.93 -0.11
N GLU A 235 13.33 0.74 -0.07
CA GLU A 235 13.48 -0.06 -1.27
C GLU A 235 13.10 -1.52 -1.06
N ASN A 236 12.71 -2.17 -2.13
CA ASN A 236 12.54 -3.60 -2.26
C ASN A 236 12.59 -4.00 -3.74
N TRP A 237 12.33 -5.26 -4.04
CA TRP A 237 12.37 -5.76 -5.41
C TRP A 237 11.32 -6.84 -5.65
N ALA A 238 10.99 -7.06 -6.94
CA ALA A 238 10.23 -8.21 -7.40
C ALA A 238 10.80 -8.74 -8.71
N LEU A 239 10.62 -10.04 -8.94
CA LEU A 239 10.83 -10.69 -10.23
C LEU A 239 9.55 -11.43 -10.57
N ILE A 240 8.79 -10.93 -11.53
CA ILE A 240 7.50 -11.51 -11.92
C ILE A 240 7.77 -12.62 -12.92
N GLU A 241 7.29 -13.84 -12.64
CA GLU A 241 7.54 -14.99 -13.49
C GLU A 241 6.44 -15.25 -14.54
N GLU A 242 5.24 -14.67 -14.33
CA GLU A 242 4.09 -14.91 -15.18
C GLU A 242 3.49 -13.58 -15.68
N PRO A 243 3.14 -13.45 -16.97
CA PRO A 243 2.45 -12.28 -17.49
C PRO A 243 1.03 -12.22 -16.92
N GLY A 244 0.55 -10.99 -16.64
CA GLY A 244 -0.79 -10.81 -16.07
C GLY A 244 -1.03 -9.44 -15.49
N THR A 245 -2.20 -9.28 -14.87
CA THR A 245 -2.58 -8.06 -14.17
C THR A 245 -2.74 -8.34 -12.68
N TYR A 246 -1.87 -7.75 -11.88
CA TYR A 246 -1.81 -7.94 -10.43
C TYR A 246 -2.31 -6.69 -9.73
N ARG A 247 -3.15 -6.87 -8.72
CA ARG A 247 -3.84 -5.78 -8.04
C ARG A 247 -3.43 -5.65 -6.60
N GLY A 248 -3.28 -4.42 -6.19
CA GLY A 248 -2.90 -4.05 -4.84
C GLY A 248 -3.63 -2.79 -4.37
N LYS A 249 -3.16 -2.23 -3.29
CA LYS A 249 -3.75 -1.03 -2.68
C LYS A 249 -2.77 -0.36 -1.73
N CYS A 250 -3.11 0.87 -1.33
CA CYS A 250 -2.48 1.50 -0.19
C CYS A 250 -2.86 0.76 1.10
N THR A 251 -1.88 0.48 1.97
CA THR A 251 -2.06 -0.27 3.22
C THR A 251 -1.55 0.47 4.46
N GLU A 252 -1.25 1.77 4.33
CA GLU A 252 -1.03 2.67 5.47
C GLU A 252 -2.07 3.78 5.43
N LEU A 253 -2.74 4.04 6.57
CA LEU A 253 -3.84 5.02 6.65
C LEU A 253 -3.34 6.43 6.31
N CYS A 254 -3.70 6.91 5.13
CA CYS A 254 -3.21 8.16 4.56
C CYS A 254 -4.28 9.25 4.41
N GLY A 255 -5.42 9.12 5.07
CA GLY A 255 -6.49 10.13 5.08
C GLY A 255 -7.80 9.68 4.44
N ARG A 256 -8.62 10.64 4.01
CA ARG A 256 -10.02 10.44 3.59
C ARG A 256 -10.20 9.40 2.49
N ASP A 257 -9.39 9.47 1.44
CA ASP A 257 -9.52 8.61 0.26
C ASP A 257 -8.49 7.46 0.27
N HIS A 258 -8.00 7.05 1.45
CA HIS A 258 -7.08 5.93 1.63
C HIS A 258 -7.50 4.65 0.88
N GLY A 259 -8.78 4.30 0.93
CA GLY A 259 -9.33 3.14 0.24
C GLY A 259 -9.51 3.30 -1.28
N PHE A 260 -9.23 4.49 -1.83
CA PHE A 260 -9.51 4.86 -3.21
C PHE A 260 -8.25 5.21 -4.02
N MET A 261 -7.09 4.70 -3.60
CA MET A 261 -5.83 4.75 -4.34
C MET A 261 -5.27 3.33 -4.55
N PRO A 262 -5.89 2.57 -5.45
CA PRO A 262 -5.46 1.21 -5.75
C PRO A 262 -4.11 1.18 -6.47
N VAL A 263 -3.54 -0.02 -6.56
CA VAL A 263 -2.35 -0.33 -7.35
C VAL A 263 -2.72 -1.37 -8.40
N VAL A 264 -2.33 -1.15 -9.65
CA VAL A 264 -2.43 -2.15 -10.71
C VAL A 264 -1.07 -2.28 -11.37
N VAL A 265 -0.55 -3.50 -11.39
CA VAL A 265 0.68 -3.88 -12.08
C VAL A 265 0.31 -4.75 -13.28
N LYS A 266 0.70 -4.34 -14.48
CA LYS A 266 0.57 -5.09 -15.72
C LYS A 266 1.94 -5.67 -16.10
N ALA A 267 2.12 -6.96 -15.88
CA ALA A 267 3.35 -7.67 -16.25
C ALA A 267 3.26 -8.13 -17.70
N LEU A 268 4.19 -7.70 -18.54
CA LEU A 268 4.25 -7.99 -19.97
C LEU A 268 5.45 -8.88 -20.31
N PRO A 269 5.34 -9.74 -21.34
CA PRO A 269 6.51 -10.31 -21.99
C PRO A 269 7.52 -9.23 -22.40
N GLU A 270 8.81 -9.61 -22.49
CA GLU A 270 9.90 -8.65 -22.69
C GLU A 270 9.76 -7.82 -23.98
N ASP A 271 9.29 -8.41 -25.06
CA ASP A 271 9.05 -7.76 -26.35
C ASP A 271 7.91 -6.72 -26.27
N GLU A 272 6.80 -7.07 -25.63
CA GLU A 272 5.69 -6.16 -25.41
C GLU A 272 6.07 -5.00 -24.44
N TYR A 273 6.85 -5.31 -23.39
CA TYR A 273 7.37 -4.31 -22.48
C TYR A 273 8.29 -3.32 -23.20
N ASN A 274 9.21 -3.80 -24.02
CA ASN A 274 10.13 -2.96 -24.80
C ASN A 274 9.38 -2.06 -25.80
N ALA A 275 8.32 -2.59 -26.43
CA ALA A 275 7.45 -1.81 -27.31
C ALA A 275 6.74 -0.69 -26.54
N TRP A 276 6.19 -1.03 -25.36
CA TRP A 276 5.54 -0.05 -24.48
C TRP A 276 6.54 1.04 -24.00
N VAL A 277 7.77 0.66 -23.63
CA VAL A 277 8.81 1.61 -23.25
C VAL A 277 9.12 2.56 -24.42
N ALA A 278 9.29 2.02 -25.63
CA ALA A 278 9.58 2.83 -26.82
C ALA A 278 8.46 3.83 -27.15
N GLU A 279 7.20 3.43 -26.94
CA GLU A 279 6.03 4.28 -27.18
C GLU A 279 5.89 5.40 -26.13
N ASN A 280 6.25 5.12 -24.86
CA ASN A 280 6.02 6.01 -23.73
C ASN A 280 7.27 6.78 -23.28
N THR A 281 8.45 6.46 -23.83
CA THR A 281 9.67 7.25 -23.56
C THR A 281 9.49 8.65 -24.14
N PRO A 282 9.67 9.70 -23.34
CA PRO A 282 9.61 11.07 -23.84
C PRO A 282 10.56 11.24 -25.01
N ALA A 283 10.08 11.83 -26.12
CA ALA A 283 10.93 12.14 -27.27
C ALA A 283 12.12 12.96 -26.76
N LYS A 284 13.32 12.40 -26.85
CA LYS A 284 14.55 13.14 -26.57
C LYS A 284 14.61 14.22 -27.66
N GLU A 285 14.37 15.47 -27.31
CA GLU A 285 14.67 16.56 -28.20
C GLU A 285 16.11 16.37 -28.69
N MET A 286 16.26 16.17 -30.00
CA MET A 286 17.55 15.89 -30.63
C MET A 286 18.42 17.14 -30.48
N LEU A 287 19.18 17.20 -29.40
CA LEU A 287 20.41 17.97 -29.35
C LEU A 287 21.49 17.10 -30.01
N THR A 288 21.89 17.48 -31.21
CA THR A 288 22.92 16.84 -32.02
C THR A 288 24.29 16.92 -31.33
N ASP A 289 24.94 15.77 -31.25
CA ASP A 289 26.36 15.45 -31.17
C ASP A 289 27.23 15.89 -29.99
N GLY A 290 27.76 14.85 -29.32
CA GLY A 290 29.12 14.85 -28.76
C GLY A 290 29.34 14.18 -27.41
N ALA A 291 29.54 12.84 -27.48
CA ALA A 291 30.45 12.05 -26.64
C ALA A 291 30.38 12.03 -25.10
N ASP A 292 30.16 10.80 -24.66
CA ASP A 292 30.75 10.10 -23.50
C ASP A 292 30.18 10.30 -22.08
N ALA A 293 29.72 9.11 -21.65
CA ALA A 293 29.20 8.65 -20.38
C ALA A 293 29.95 9.12 -19.12
N ALA A 294 29.17 9.51 -18.11
CA ALA A 294 29.33 8.99 -16.74
C ALA A 294 28.05 9.33 -15.96
N ALA A 295 27.33 8.29 -15.53
CA ALA A 295 26.17 8.41 -14.65
C ALA A 295 26.59 8.92 -13.28
N THR A 296 26.25 10.14 -12.99
CA THR A 296 26.20 10.66 -11.61
C THR A 296 24.88 11.39 -11.50
N THR A 297 24.05 11.00 -10.54
CA THR A 297 22.83 11.68 -10.14
C THR A 297 23.12 13.11 -9.76
N ALA A 298 23.12 13.99 -10.77
CA ALA A 298 23.13 15.43 -10.60
C ALA A 298 21.77 15.94 -11.08
N VAL A 299 21.12 16.76 -10.27
CA VAL A 299 20.11 17.69 -10.69
C VAL A 299 20.62 18.30 -12.02
N ALA A 300 19.88 18.10 -13.12
CA ALA A 300 20.28 18.61 -14.40
C ALA A 300 20.47 20.13 -14.25
N SER A 301 21.70 20.56 -14.30
CA SER A 301 22.06 21.96 -14.41
C SER A 301 21.81 22.36 -15.87
N ASP A 302 20.70 23.01 -16.14
CA ASP A 302 20.39 23.68 -17.40
C ASP A 302 21.28 24.92 -17.59
N SER A 303 22.59 24.68 -17.78
CA SER A 303 23.58 25.77 -17.85
C SER A 303 23.42 26.65 -19.09
N ALA A 304 22.67 26.24 -20.11
CA ALA A 304 22.38 27.03 -21.28
C ALA A 304 21.11 27.91 -21.17
N ASP A 305 20.14 27.47 -20.38
CA ASP A 305 18.85 28.15 -20.12
C ASP A 305 18.96 29.17 -18.98
N ASP A 306 19.91 28.98 -18.08
CA ASP A 306 20.14 29.85 -16.90
C ASP A 306 20.64 31.27 -17.28
N ASP A 307 21.32 31.38 -18.39
CA ASP A 307 21.89 32.65 -18.85
C ASP A 307 21.00 33.36 -19.90
N ARG A 308 19.89 32.72 -20.29
CA ARG A 308 18.87 33.31 -21.18
C ARG A 308 17.93 34.21 -20.39
N GLU A 309 17.54 35.32 -20.97
CA GLU A 309 16.44 36.13 -20.46
C GLU A 309 15.08 35.55 -20.89
N TRP A 310 14.26 35.17 -19.91
CA TRP A 310 12.95 34.59 -20.14
C TRP A 310 11.86 35.65 -20.19
N ALA A 311 10.95 35.53 -21.13
CA ALA A 311 9.79 36.38 -21.19
C ALA A 311 8.79 36.08 -20.08
N MET A 312 7.99 37.07 -19.66
CA MET A 312 6.95 36.90 -18.64
C MET A 312 6.00 35.72 -18.96
N GLU A 313 5.58 35.60 -20.23
CA GLU A 313 4.65 34.57 -20.68
C GLU A 313 5.25 33.14 -20.52
N GLU A 314 6.54 32.99 -20.83
CA GLU A 314 7.25 31.72 -20.69
C GLU A 314 7.37 31.34 -19.21
N LEU A 315 7.77 32.30 -18.35
CA LEU A 315 7.87 32.10 -16.90
C LEU A 315 6.51 31.78 -16.29
N MET A 316 5.44 32.42 -16.74
CA MET A 316 4.08 32.15 -16.25
C MET A 316 3.61 30.74 -16.62
N ALA A 317 3.80 30.33 -17.88
CA ALA A 317 3.40 29.00 -18.36
C ALA A 317 4.18 27.87 -17.66
N GLN A 318 5.51 27.99 -17.56
CA GLN A 318 6.35 27.06 -16.85
C GLN A 318 6.04 27.06 -15.35
N GLY A 319 5.86 28.25 -14.77
CA GLY A 319 5.56 28.44 -13.36
C GLY A 319 4.23 27.83 -12.95
N GLU A 320 3.19 27.90 -13.78
CA GLU A 320 1.92 27.21 -13.56
C GLU A 320 2.10 25.68 -13.50
N SER A 321 2.87 25.14 -14.45
CA SER A 321 3.17 23.71 -14.48
C SER A 321 3.90 23.25 -13.21
N VAL A 322 4.96 23.96 -12.81
CA VAL A 322 5.74 23.69 -11.60
C VAL A 322 4.88 23.86 -10.34
N TYR A 323 4.07 24.91 -10.29
CA TYR A 323 3.15 25.16 -9.17
C TYR A 323 2.19 24.01 -8.97
N ASN A 324 1.52 23.58 -10.03
CA ASN A 324 0.57 22.47 -9.97
C ASN A 324 1.23 21.14 -9.56
N ALA A 325 2.47 20.93 -9.99
CA ALA A 325 3.22 19.72 -9.65
C ALA A 325 3.78 19.69 -8.23
N GLN A 326 4.25 20.85 -7.70
CA GLN A 326 5.05 20.89 -6.48
C GLN A 326 4.41 21.65 -5.30
N CYS A 327 3.54 22.63 -5.58
CA CYS A 327 3.05 23.58 -4.58
C CYS A 327 1.54 23.41 -4.27
N ALA A 328 0.74 23.09 -5.29
CA ALA A 328 -0.72 23.06 -5.20
C ALA A 328 -1.25 22.02 -4.21
N SER A 329 -0.49 20.97 -3.91
CA SER A 329 -0.88 19.95 -2.91
C SER A 329 -1.10 20.53 -1.51
N CYS A 330 -0.33 21.58 -1.15
CA CYS A 330 -0.46 22.27 0.14
C CYS A 330 -1.19 23.61 0.00
N HIS A 331 -0.81 24.39 -1.03
CA HIS A 331 -1.32 25.75 -1.21
C HIS A 331 -2.60 25.83 -2.05
N GLN A 332 -3.15 24.70 -2.48
CA GLN A 332 -4.31 24.51 -3.37
C GLN A 332 -4.08 25.10 -4.78
N VAL A 333 -4.84 24.62 -5.75
CA VAL A 333 -4.72 25.03 -7.16
C VAL A 333 -5.08 26.52 -7.38
N ASP A 334 -5.83 27.10 -6.46
CA ASP A 334 -6.26 28.50 -6.48
C ASP A 334 -5.39 29.40 -5.58
N GLY A 335 -4.34 28.86 -5.00
CA GLY A 335 -3.42 29.59 -4.13
C GLY A 335 -3.97 30.00 -2.77
N GLN A 336 -5.21 29.55 -2.39
CA GLN A 336 -5.86 29.96 -1.12
C GLN A 336 -5.33 29.21 0.10
N GLY A 337 -4.56 28.14 -0.10
CA GLY A 337 -4.07 27.31 1.00
C GLY A 337 -5.18 26.58 1.74
N LEU A 338 -4.88 26.12 2.94
CA LEU A 338 -5.83 25.48 3.84
C LEU A 338 -5.80 26.19 5.19
N PRO A 339 -6.88 26.87 5.59
CA PRO A 339 -6.92 27.61 6.85
C PRO A 339 -6.51 26.76 8.06
N GLY A 340 -5.56 27.24 8.84
CA GLY A 340 -5.04 26.55 10.02
C GLY A 340 -3.95 25.49 9.75
N ALA A 341 -3.71 25.10 8.49
CA ALA A 341 -2.71 24.12 8.11
C ALA A 341 -1.65 24.67 7.13
N PHE A 342 -2.09 25.25 6.02
CA PHE A 342 -1.20 25.77 4.99
C PHE A 342 -1.61 27.21 4.62
N PRO A 343 -0.66 28.18 4.65
CA PRO A 343 -0.98 29.56 4.36
C PRO A 343 -1.38 29.78 2.90
N ALA A 344 -2.20 30.80 2.63
CA ALA A 344 -2.49 31.24 1.28
C ALA A 344 -1.25 31.89 0.62
N ILE A 345 -1.08 31.68 -0.68
CA ILE A 345 -0.17 32.44 -1.55
C ILE A 345 -0.92 33.64 -2.15
N ALA A 346 -2.20 33.45 -2.45
CA ALA A 346 -3.10 34.52 -2.85
C ALA A 346 -3.13 35.65 -1.84
N GLY A 347 -2.76 36.86 -2.23
CA GLY A 347 -2.69 38.02 -1.35
C GLY A 347 -1.64 37.95 -0.22
N SER A 348 -0.72 36.98 -0.26
CA SER A 348 0.31 36.80 0.75
C SER A 348 1.30 37.95 0.77
N ALA A 349 1.56 38.52 1.95
CA ALA A 349 2.57 39.57 2.12
C ALA A 349 4.00 39.10 1.74
N ILE A 350 4.26 37.79 1.78
CA ILE A 350 5.53 37.19 1.33
C ILE A 350 5.55 37.13 -0.21
N ALA A 351 4.51 36.56 -0.81
CA ALA A 351 4.46 36.38 -2.27
C ALA A 351 4.34 37.72 -3.04
N THR A 352 3.73 38.74 -2.43
CA THR A 352 3.56 40.06 -3.07
C THR A 352 4.52 41.14 -2.56
N GLY A 353 5.34 40.82 -1.55
CA GLY A 353 6.27 41.72 -0.91
C GLY A 353 7.69 41.64 -1.51
N ASP A 354 8.67 41.69 -0.59
CA ASP A 354 10.10 41.62 -0.92
C ASP A 354 10.44 40.34 -1.69
N VAL A 355 11.15 40.51 -2.81
CA VAL A 355 11.46 39.38 -3.72
C VAL A 355 12.46 38.41 -3.10
N ASP A 356 13.45 38.92 -2.37
CA ASP A 356 14.49 38.09 -1.77
C ASP A 356 13.90 37.26 -0.63
N ALA A 357 13.00 37.81 0.18
CA ALA A 357 12.27 37.08 1.22
C ALA A 357 11.38 35.97 0.62
N HIS A 358 10.77 36.20 -0.56
CA HIS A 358 9.99 35.17 -1.25
C HIS A 358 10.88 34.07 -1.83
N ILE A 359 12.00 34.45 -2.44
CA ILE A 359 13.00 33.48 -2.91
C ILE A 359 13.51 32.62 -1.74
N ASP A 360 13.93 33.25 -0.64
CA ASP A 360 14.48 32.56 0.52
C ASP A 360 13.54 31.47 1.08
N ILE A 361 12.23 31.77 1.19
CA ILE A 361 11.27 30.83 1.76
C ILE A 361 11.01 29.62 0.83
N VAL A 362 11.10 29.81 -0.50
CA VAL A 362 10.97 28.71 -1.45
C VAL A 362 12.29 27.96 -1.57
N TYR A 363 13.40 28.65 -1.59
CA TYR A 363 14.74 28.09 -1.74
C TYR A 363 15.15 27.25 -0.51
N ALA A 364 15.09 27.85 0.69
CA ALA A 364 15.56 27.24 1.92
C ALA A 364 14.46 26.56 2.75
N GLY A 365 13.17 26.77 2.41
CA GLY A 365 12.04 26.31 3.21
C GLY A 365 11.87 27.15 4.48
N LYS A 366 10.99 26.68 5.38
CA LYS A 366 10.74 27.34 6.65
C LYS A 366 10.96 26.38 7.81
N ALA A 367 12.01 26.61 8.59
CA ALA A 367 12.32 25.81 9.75
C ALA A 367 11.14 25.69 10.72
N GLY A 368 10.84 24.49 11.21
CA GLY A 368 9.73 24.20 12.12
C GLY A 368 8.35 24.20 11.48
N SER A 369 8.27 24.17 10.14
CA SER A 369 7.02 24.06 9.40
C SER A 369 7.08 22.94 8.35
N ALA A 370 5.93 22.65 7.71
CA ALA A 370 5.85 21.69 6.61
C ALA A 370 6.39 22.24 5.26
N MET A 371 6.78 23.51 5.19
CA MET A 371 7.35 24.11 3.98
C MET A 371 8.79 23.63 3.80
N ALA A 372 8.98 22.69 2.88
CA ALA A 372 10.28 22.10 2.56
C ALA A 372 11.17 23.07 1.75
N ALA A 373 12.50 22.85 1.77
CA ALA A 373 13.43 23.51 0.88
C ALA A 373 13.31 22.94 -0.53
N PHE A 374 13.26 23.81 -1.54
CA PHE A 374 13.18 23.42 -2.96
C PHE A 374 14.48 23.63 -3.73
N ALA A 375 15.52 24.16 -3.10
CA ALA A 375 16.83 24.39 -3.72
C ALA A 375 17.42 23.17 -4.43
N SER A 376 17.28 21.97 -3.84
CA SER A 376 17.79 20.71 -4.40
C SER A 376 16.75 19.96 -5.27
N ARG A 377 15.54 20.51 -5.43
CA ARG A 377 14.40 19.83 -6.06
C ARG A 377 13.96 20.49 -7.38
N LEU A 378 14.22 21.77 -7.54
CA LEU A 378 13.87 22.55 -8.72
C LEU A 378 15.14 23.02 -9.45
N SER A 379 15.10 23.04 -10.76
CA SER A 379 16.11 23.72 -11.57
C SER A 379 16.09 25.24 -11.33
N ASN A 380 17.09 25.97 -11.81
CA ASN A 380 17.07 27.43 -11.69
C ASN A 380 15.91 28.05 -12.47
N SER A 381 15.63 27.52 -13.66
CA SER A 381 14.50 27.96 -14.50
C SER A 381 13.14 27.62 -13.86
N ASP A 382 12.96 26.42 -13.31
CA ASP A 382 11.72 26.05 -12.63
C ASP A 382 11.45 26.89 -11.37
N MET A 383 12.48 27.17 -10.59
CA MET A 383 12.34 28.01 -9.39
C MET A 383 12.02 29.45 -9.77
N ALA A 384 12.71 30.02 -10.74
CA ALA A 384 12.44 31.35 -11.26
C ALA A 384 11.00 31.46 -11.80
N ALA A 385 10.57 30.46 -12.59
CA ALA A 385 9.25 30.40 -13.16
C ALA A 385 8.15 30.31 -12.11
N VAL A 386 8.27 29.39 -11.12
CA VAL A 386 7.23 29.23 -10.09
C VAL A 386 7.15 30.45 -9.17
N LEU A 387 8.25 31.07 -8.84
CA LEU A 387 8.26 32.32 -8.07
C LEU A 387 7.58 33.46 -8.82
N THR A 388 7.90 33.62 -10.12
CA THR A 388 7.23 34.59 -11.01
C THR A 388 5.72 34.32 -11.08
N TYR A 389 5.32 33.05 -11.23
CA TYR A 389 3.92 32.66 -11.27
C TYR A 389 3.20 33.01 -9.95
N GLN A 390 3.76 32.65 -8.80
CA GLN A 390 3.17 32.95 -7.50
C GLN A 390 2.98 34.45 -7.24
N ARG A 391 3.83 35.30 -7.79
CA ARG A 391 3.77 36.76 -7.67
C ARG A 391 2.74 37.39 -8.58
N ASN A 392 2.34 36.71 -9.66
CA ASN A 392 1.47 37.28 -10.69
C ASN A 392 0.18 36.48 -10.96
N ALA A 393 -0.04 35.37 -10.25
CA ALA A 393 -1.26 34.55 -10.31
C ALA A 393 -2.12 34.71 -9.04
N PHE A 394 -3.29 34.06 -9.02
CA PHE A 394 -4.20 34.00 -7.85
C PHE A 394 -4.74 35.36 -7.40
N GLY A 395 -4.78 36.35 -8.30
CA GLY A 395 -5.11 37.73 -7.97
C GLY A 395 -3.93 38.57 -7.47
N ASN A 396 -2.75 37.99 -7.33
CA ASN A 396 -1.51 38.73 -7.17
C ASN A 396 -1.15 39.38 -8.52
N SER A 397 -0.62 40.61 -8.51
CA SER A 397 -0.27 41.38 -9.71
C SER A 397 0.93 42.26 -9.45
N VAL A 398 2.04 41.66 -9.00
CA VAL A 398 3.27 42.43 -8.71
C VAL A 398 3.91 42.97 -9.98
N GLY A 399 3.83 42.19 -11.07
CA GLY A 399 4.29 42.61 -12.40
C GLY A 399 5.79 42.42 -12.63
N ASP A 400 6.51 41.81 -11.67
CA ASP A 400 7.93 41.52 -11.80
C ASP A 400 8.19 40.10 -12.32
N THR A 401 9.39 39.90 -12.90
CA THR A 401 9.90 38.59 -13.34
C THR A 401 11.15 38.22 -12.56
N ILE A 402 11.22 37.00 -12.09
CA ILE A 402 12.43 36.44 -11.52
C ILE A 402 13.11 35.62 -12.59
N GLN A 403 14.38 35.94 -12.87
CA GLN A 403 15.14 35.28 -13.93
C GLN A 403 15.93 34.08 -13.39
N PRO A 404 16.16 33.01 -14.18
CA PRO A 404 16.97 31.86 -13.76
C PRO A 404 18.38 32.25 -13.30
N SER A 405 18.97 33.28 -13.89
CA SER A 405 20.28 33.83 -13.51
C SER A 405 20.31 34.34 -12.05
N ALA A 406 19.20 34.89 -11.53
CA ALA A 406 19.09 35.34 -10.15
C ALA A 406 19.11 34.16 -9.18
N ILE A 407 18.45 33.05 -9.54
CA ILE A 407 18.46 31.80 -8.73
C ILE A 407 19.83 31.13 -8.80
N LYS A 408 20.47 31.11 -9.98
CA LYS A 408 21.83 30.59 -10.17
C LYS A 408 22.86 31.27 -9.26
N ALA A 409 22.70 32.57 -9.05
CA ALA A 409 23.59 33.35 -8.19
C ALA A 409 23.51 32.97 -6.69
N LEU A 410 22.48 32.24 -6.27
CA LEU A 410 22.26 31.79 -4.88
C LEU A 410 22.82 30.37 -4.63
N ARG A 411 23.19 29.63 -5.67
CA ARG A 411 23.76 28.30 -5.60
C ARG A 411 25.27 28.34 -5.57
#